data_445654c834a55d7b3cfa1b5725897f2c
#
_entry.id   445654c834a55d7b3cfa1b5725897f2c
#
_cell.length_a   1.000
_cell.length_b   1.000
_cell.length_c   1.000
_cell.angle_alpha   90.00
_cell.angle_beta   90.00
_cell.angle_gamma   90.00
#
_symmetry.space_group_name_H-M   'P 1'
#
loop_
_entity.id
_entity.type
_entity.pdbx_description
1 polymer ?
#
loop_
_entity_poly.entity_id
_entity_poly.type
_entity_poly.pdbx_seq_one_letter_code
_entity_poly.pdbx_strand_id
1 'polypeptide(L)'
;MTEKAKKTTLWRNLLIFLAILGPGIITGSVDNDAGGITTYSVAGANYGYHLLWTMVPAFIVLFVIQEMNARMGIVTGKGLADLIRENAGVKVTFFIFIGLLIADIGNTMTEFAGVAGSMNVFHVSKYISVPLAAIAVWFLVVKGTYRFTEKVFLIFSVFLLSYVVSAVMAKPDWSEIGNA
;
A
#
# COMPACT_ATOMS: atom_id res chain seq x y z
N MET A 1 39.37 3.97 -20.48
CA MET A 1 38.31 4.34 -19.52
C MET A 1 38.60 3.59 -18.26
N THR A 2 39.02 4.29 -17.22
CA THR A 2 39.56 3.70 -16.00
C THR A 2 38.42 3.05 -15.18
N GLU A 3 38.72 1.91 -14.56
CA GLU A 3 37.82 1.11 -13.70
C GLU A 3 37.10 1.95 -12.62
N LYS A 4 37.74 3.02 -12.17
CA LYS A 4 37.17 4.03 -11.26
C LYS A 4 35.95 4.76 -11.86
N ALA A 5 35.98 5.10 -13.17
CA ALA A 5 34.85 5.78 -13.84
C ALA A 5 33.64 4.86 -14.02
N LYS A 6 33.86 3.56 -14.24
CA LYS A 6 32.79 2.56 -14.36
C LYS A 6 32.11 2.30 -13.01
N LYS A 7 32.89 2.29 -11.92
CA LYS A 7 32.38 2.09 -10.55
C LYS A 7 31.54 3.28 -10.08
N THR A 8 31.97 4.52 -10.37
CA THR A 8 31.20 5.72 -10.02
C THR A 8 29.89 5.83 -10.84
N THR A 9 29.89 5.39 -12.09
CA THR A 9 28.68 5.35 -12.91
C THR A 9 27.68 4.31 -12.42
N LEU A 10 28.14 3.12 -12.00
CA LEU A 10 27.30 2.07 -11.42
C LEU A 10 26.65 2.54 -10.11
N TRP A 11 27.42 3.13 -9.22
CA TRP A 11 26.90 3.67 -7.95
C TRP A 11 25.89 4.80 -8.18
N ARG A 12 26.15 5.69 -9.12
CA ARG A 12 25.21 6.75 -9.48
C ARG A 12 23.92 6.19 -10.05
N ASN A 13 24.00 5.20 -10.93
CA ASN A 13 22.80 4.57 -11.51
C ASN A 13 22.02 3.80 -10.44
N LEU A 14 22.70 3.14 -9.50
CA LEU A 14 22.05 2.48 -8.36
C LEU A 14 21.32 3.50 -7.46
N LEU A 15 21.96 4.62 -7.16
CA LEU A 15 21.33 5.67 -6.36
C LEU A 15 20.12 6.31 -7.06
N ILE A 16 20.20 6.51 -8.36
CA ILE A 16 19.05 6.99 -9.17
C ILE A 16 17.93 5.94 -9.15
N PHE A 17 18.26 4.69 -9.35
CA PHE A 17 17.30 3.59 -9.28
C PHE A 17 16.62 3.50 -7.92
N LEU A 18 17.38 3.58 -6.82
CA LEU A 18 16.85 3.60 -5.46
C LEU A 18 16.00 4.85 -5.18
N ALA A 19 16.37 6.00 -5.73
CA ALA A 19 15.57 7.22 -5.59
C ALA A 19 14.22 7.13 -6.34
N ILE A 20 14.18 6.43 -7.47
CA ILE A 20 12.95 6.18 -8.22
C ILE A 20 12.09 5.10 -7.53
N LEU A 21 12.74 4.10 -6.92
CA LEU A 21 12.05 3.04 -6.19
C LEU A 21 11.36 3.54 -4.91
N GLY A 22 11.88 4.58 -4.26
CA GLY A 22 11.35 5.09 -3.01
C GLY A 22 9.84 5.38 -3.05
N PRO A 23 9.36 6.23 -3.96
CA PRO A 23 7.92 6.47 -4.14
C PRO A 23 7.13 5.19 -4.48
N GLY A 24 7.70 4.30 -5.30
CA GLY A 24 7.08 3.01 -5.65
C GLY A 24 6.93 2.07 -4.45
N ILE A 25 7.92 2.00 -3.57
CA ILE A 25 7.85 1.24 -2.32
C ILE A 25 6.76 1.80 -1.41
N ILE A 26 6.67 3.13 -1.29
CA ILE A 26 5.63 3.78 -0.48
C ILE A 26 4.24 3.43 -1.05
N THR A 27 4.05 3.59 -2.36
CA THR A 27 2.77 3.28 -3.01
C THR A 27 2.37 1.81 -2.83
N GLY A 28 3.32 0.88 -3.04
CA GLY A 28 3.06 -0.54 -2.80
C GLY A 28 2.83 -0.91 -1.32
N SER A 29 3.34 -0.09 -0.39
CA SER A 29 3.11 -0.28 1.04
C SER A 29 1.73 0.17 1.49
N VAL A 30 1.11 1.12 0.78
CA VAL A 30 -0.23 1.65 1.10
C VAL A 30 -1.32 0.59 0.93
N ASP A 31 -1.14 -0.34 -0.01
CA ASP A 31 -2.10 -1.43 -0.25
C ASP A 31 -2.09 -2.52 0.86
N ASN A 32 -1.13 -2.43 1.79
CA ASN A 32 -1.05 -3.35 2.93
C ASN A 32 -1.78 -2.79 4.15
N ASP A 33 -3.08 -2.77 4.06
CA ASP A 33 -4.00 -2.20 5.02
C ASP A 33 -4.50 -3.21 6.08
N ALA A 34 -5.09 -2.71 7.18
CA ALA A 34 -5.63 -3.55 8.25
C ALA A 34 -6.79 -4.43 7.78
N GLY A 35 -7.58 -3.93 6.83
CA GLY A 35 -8.68 -4.67 6.20
C GLY A 35 -8.17 -5.85 5.39
N GLY A 36 -7.15 -5.65 4.55
CA GLY A 36 -6.49 -6.68 3.76
C GLY A 36 -5.86 -7.77 4.65
N ILE A 37 -5.09 -7.39 5.66
CA ILE A 37 -4.49 -8.33 6.61
C ILE A 37 -5.56 -9.23 7.25
N THR A 38 -6.66 -8.64 7.70
CA THR A 38 -7.76 -9.39 8.31
C THR A 38 -8.41 -10.35 7.30
N THR A 39 -8.68 -9.87 6.09
CA THR A 39 -9.30 -10.66 5.02
C THR A 39 -8.43 -11.86 4.64
N TYR A 40 -7.13 -11.65 4.42
CA TYR A 40 -6.21 -12.74 4.08
C TYR A 40 -6.01 -13.71 5.24
N SER A 41 -5.99 -13.24 6.48
CA SER A 41 -5.90 -14.10 7.67
C SER A 41 -7.13 -14.99 7.80
N VAL A 42 -8.32 -14.44 7.63
CA VAL A 42 -9.59 -15.20 7.66
C VAL A 42 -9.67 -16.17 6.49
N ALA A 43 -9.28 -15.75 5.29
CA ALA A 43 -9.25 -16.60 4.11
C ALA A 43 -8.29 -17.78 4.31
N GLY A 44 -7.08 -17.53 4.79
CA GLY A 44 -6.10 -18.58 5.09
C GLY A 44 -6.58 -19.55 6.17
N ALA A 45 -7.22 -19.03 7.22
CA ALA A 45 -7.75 -19.88 8.31
C ALA A 45 -8.91 -20.79 7.86
N ASN A 46 -9.75 -20.33 6.90
CA ASN A 46 -10.90 -21.12 6.44
C ASN A 46 -10.59 -22.03 5.26
N TYR A 47 -9.71 -21.60 4.37
CA TYR A 47 -9.47 -22.29 3.08
C TYR A 47 -8.04 -22.82 2.91
N GLY A 48 -7.16 -22.60 3.91
CA GLY A 48 -5.75 -22.99 3.79
C GLY A 48 -5.09 -22.34 2.58
N TYR A 49 -4.41 -23.13 1.76
CA TYR A 49 -3.70 -22.67 0.57
C TYR A 49 -4.56 -22.60 -0.70
N HIS A 50 -5.80 -23.09 -0.68
CA HIS A 50 -6.66 -23.21 -1.87
C HIS A 50 -6.95 -21.89 -2.59
N LEU A 51 -6.79 -20.75 -1.91
CA LEU A 51 -7.02 -19.45 -2.53
C LEU A 51 -5.74 -18.77 -3.04
N LEU A 52 -4.55 -19.36 -2.86
CA LEU A 52 -3.29 -18.74 -3.28
C LEU A 52 -3.22 -18.51 -4.79
N TRP A 53 -3.80 -19.40 -5.59
CA TRP A 53 -3.83 -19.23 -7.04
C TRP A 53 -4.51 -17.93 -7.48
N THR A 54 -5.47 -17.41 -6.69
CA THR A 54 -6.18 -16.14 -7.00
C THR A 54 -5.27 -14.94 -6.98
N MET A 55 -4.13 -15.03 -6.30
CA MET A 55 -3.14 -13.94 -6.25
C MET A 55 -2.50 -13.68 -7.63
N VAL A 56 -2.35 -14.72 -8.46
CA VAL A 56 -1.75 -14.57 -9.79
C VAL A 56 -2.63 -13.70 -10.71
N PRO A 57 -3.92 -14.03 -10.94
CA PRO A 57 -4.78 -13.16 -11.74
C PRO A 57 -5.00 -11.78 -11.08
N ALA A 58 -5.10 -11.70 -9.76
CA ALA A 58 -5.21 -10.43 -9.06
C ALA A 58 -3.99 -9.52 -9.33
N PHE A 59 -2.78 -10.07 -9.27
CA PHE A 59 -1.56 -9.34 -9.60
C PHE A 59 -1.56 -8.82 -11.04
N ILE A 60 -1.94 -9.65 -12.00
CA ILE A 60 -2.01 -9.26 -13.42
C ILE A 60 -3.01 -8.12 -13.62
N VAL A 61 -4.20 -8.25 -13.03
CA VAL A 61 -5.25 -7.22 -13.13
C VAL A 61 -4.78 -5.90 -12.49
N LEU A 62 -4.19 -5.96 -11.31
CA LEU A 62 -3.66 -4.80 -10.62
C LEU A 62 -2.57 -4.10 -11.43
N PHE A 63 -1.63 -4.88 -11.98
CA PHE A 63 -0.55 -4.36 -12.83
C PHE A 63 -1.11 -3.62 -14.05
N VAL A 64 -2.07 -4.22 -14.76
CA VAL A 64 -2.69 -3.60 -15.95
C VAL A 64 -3.43 -2.32 -15.59
N ILE A 65 -4.21 -2.33 -14.50
CA ILE A 65 -4.96 -1.14 -14.07
C ILE A 65 -4.02 0.00 -13.67
N GLN A 66 -2.96 -0.29 -12.93
CA GLN A 66 -2.00 0.73 -12.52
C GLN A 66 -1.22 1.30 -13.71
N GLU A 67 -0.82 0.43 -14.65
CA GLU A 67 -0.15 0.88 -15.88
C GLU A 67 -1.06 1.78 -16.72
N MET A 68 -2.33 1.41 -16.88
CA MET A 68 -3.32 2.22 -17.60
C MET A 68 -3.50 3.61 -16.94
N ASN A 69 -3.64 3.66 -15.62
CA ASN A 69 -3.78 4.91 -14.89
C ASN A 69 -2.53 5.80 -15.02
N ALA A 70 -1.35 5.22 -14.89
CA ALA A 70 -0.09 5.94 -15.06
C ALA A 70 0.05 6.50 -16.48
N ARG A 71 -0.27 5.70 -17.49
CA ARG A 71 -0.24 6.12 -18.90
C ARG A 71 -1.23 7.24 -19.18
N MET A 72 -2.47 7.14 -18.67
CA MET A 72 -3.48 8.19 -18.79
C MET A 72 -2.97 9.51 -18.20
N GLY A 73 -2.41 9.48 -16.99
CA GLY A 73 -1.86 10.67 -16.33
C GLY A 73 -0.72 11.32 -17.13
N ILE A 74 0.21 10.52 -17.64
CA ILE A 74 1.37 11.01 -18.39
C ILE A 74 0.95 11.62 -19.75
N VAL A 75 0.06 10.93 -20.48
CA VAL A 75 -0.34 11.35 -21.84
C VAL A 75 -1.25 12.56 -21.81
N THR A 76 -2.19 12.61 -20.86
CA THR A 76 -3.20 13.68 -20.80
C THR A 76 -2.78 14.87 -19.95
N GLY A 77 -1.83 14.68 -19.02
CA GLY A 77 -1.46 15.67 -18.01
C GLY A 77 -2.60 16.01 -17.03
N LYS A 78 -3.67 15.19 -17.01
CA LYS A 78 -4.89 15.41 -16.22
C LYS A 78 -5.08 14.31 -15.17
N GLY A 79 -5.76 14.67 -14.08
CA GLY A 79 -6.22 13.71 -13.09
C GLY A 79 -7.43 12.91 -13.58
N LEU A 80 -7.66 11.73 -12.97
CA LEU A 80 -8.79 10.87 -13.30
C LEU A 80 -10.14 11.60 -13.16
N ALA A 81 -10.28 12.45 -12.14
CA ALA A 81 -11.47 13.27 -11.92
C ALA A 81 -11.81 14.19 -13.11
N ASP A 82 -10.77 14.83 -13.67
CA ASP A 82 -10.95 15.71 -14.81
C ASP A 82 -11.36 14.93 -16.06
N LEU A 83 -10.73 13.77 -16.28
CA LEU A 83 -11.04 12.88 -17.40
C LEU A 83 -12.48 12.34 -17.32
N ILE A 84 -12.92 11.94 -16.14
CA ILE A 84 -14.32 11.50 -15.92
C ILE A 84 -15.28 12.66 -16.18
N ARG A 85 -14.97 13.86 -15.67
CA ARG A 85 -15.82 15.04 -15.86
C ARG A 85 -15.95 15.44 -17.32
N GLU A 86 -14.86 15.36 -18.09
CA GLU A 86 -14.87 15.70 -19.51
C GLU A 86 -15.66 14.68 -20.35
N ASN A 87 -15.59 13.40 -20.01
CA ASN A 87 -16.23 12.36 -20.81
C ASN A 87 -17.65 11.98 -20.33
N ALA A 88 -17.91 12.00 -19.03
CA ALA A 88 -19.20 11.57 -18.45
C ALA A 88 -20.01 12.72 -17.85
N GLY A 89 -19.44 13.92 -17.79
CA GLY A 89 -20.09 15.12 -17.28
C GLY A 89 -20.08 15.24 -15.75
N VAL A 90 -20.44 16.45 -15.28
CA VAL A 90 -20.31 16.85 -13.87
C VAL A 90 -21.17 16.00 -12.93
N LYS A 91 -22.39 15.65 -13.34
CA LYS A 91 -23.33 14.88 -12.50
C LYS A 91 -22.78 13.48 -12.19
N VAL A 92 -22.30 12.78 -13.20
CA VAL A 92 -21.73 11.43 -13.05
C VAL A 92 -20.48 11.47 -12.17
N THR A 93 -19.59 12.42 -12.42
CA THR A 93 -18.41 12.65 -11.63
C THR A 93 -18.75 12.88 -10.15
N PHE A 94 -19.74 13.71 -9.87
CA PHE A 94 -20.18 14.00 -8.50
C PHE A 94 -20.63 12.72 -7.75
N PHE A 95 -21.46 11.89 -8.37
CA PHE A 95 -21.90 10.63 -7.74
C PHE A 95 -20.77 9.64 -7.54
N ILE A 96 -19.83 9.52 -8.51
CA ILE A 96 -18.65 8.66 -8.36
C ILE A 96 -17.81 9.12 -7.16
N PHE A 97 -17.56 10.43 -7.04
CA PHE A 97 -16.74 10.97 -5.95
C PHE A 97 -17.44 10.89 -4.58
N ILE A 98 -18.76 11.00 -4.51
CA ILE A 98 -19.48 10.70 -3.26
C ILE A 98 -19.31 9.23 -2.88
N GLY A 99 -19.44 8.32 -3.84
CA GLY A 99 -19.22 6.90 -3.59
C GLY A 99 -17.79 6.60 -3.09
N LEU A 100 -16.78 7.22 -3.72
CA LEU A 100 -15.39 7.14 -3.27
C LEU A 100 -15.20 7.68 -1.85
N LEU A 101 -15.77 8.84 -1.54
CA LEU A 101 -15.68 9.43 -0.20
C LEU A 101 -16.28 8.50 0.87
N ILE A 102 -17.41 7.87 0.60
CA ILE A 102 -18.03 6.91 1.53
C ILE A 102 -17.13 5.69 1.70
N ALA A 103 -16.55 5.17 0.61
CA ALA A 103 -15.61 4.06 0.67
C ALA A 103 -14.34 4.40 1.47
N ASP A 104 -13.76 5.58 1.25
CA ASP A 104 -12.57 6.06 1.98
C ASP A 104 -12.83 6.25 3.47
N ILE A 105 -14.02 6.74 3.85
CA ILE A 105 -14.42 6.83 5.27
C ILE A 105 -14.49 5.42 5.86
N GLY A 106 -15.10 4.45 5.16
CA GLY A 106 -15.16 3.06 5.59
C GLY A 106 -13.76 2.45 5.76
N ASN A 107 -12.88 2.67 4.78
CA ASN A 107 -11.48 2.22 4.85
C ASN A 107 -10.74 2.83 6.04
N THR A 108 -10.86 4.14 6.24
CA THR A 108 -10.26 4.82 7.40
C THR A 108 -10.73 4.26 8.73
N MET A 109 -12.01 3.87 8.84
CA MET A 109 -12.54 3.20 10.03
C MET A 109 -11.87 1.85 10.28
N THR A 110 -11.61 1.05 9.24
CA THR A 110 -10.91 -0.23 9.38
C THR A 110 -9.46 -0.06 9.81
N GLU A 111 -8.77 1.00 9.33
CA GLU A 111 -7.42 1.32 9.77
C GLU A 111 -7.36 1.65 11.28
N PHE A 112 -8.26 2.49 11.76
CA PHE A 112 -8.33 2.78 13.19
C PHE A 112 -8.77 1.58 14.03
N ALA A 113 -9.60 0.70 13.49
CA ALA A 113 -9.92 -0.58 14.13
C ALA A 113 -8.68 -1.48 14.22
N GLY A 114 -7.85 -1.51 13.18
CA GLY A 114 -6.55 -2.19 13.18
C GLY A 114 -5.60 -1.66 14.25
N VAL A 115 -5.50 -0.32 14.38
CA VAL A 115 -4.72 0.32 15.47
C VAL A 115 -5.26 -0.10 16.83
N ALA A 116 -6.57 -0.06 17.03
CA ALA A 116 -7.22 -0.46 18.29
C ALA A 116 -6.93 -1.93 18.62
N GLY A 117 -7.05 -2.83 17.64
CA GLY A 117 -6.77 -4.26 17.78
C GLY A 117 -5.31 -4.53 18.14
N SER A 118 -4.39 -3.91 17.41
CA SER A 118 -2.94 -4.06 17.65
C SER A 118 -2.54 -3.56 19.04
N MET A 119 -3.05 -2.42 19.47
CA MET A 119 -2.75 -1.84 20.78
C MET A 119 -3.40 -2.61 21.93
N ASN A 120 -4.49 -3.31 21.68
CA ASN A 120 -5.13 -4.18 22.68
C ASN A 120 -4.20 -5.36 23.09
N VAL A 121 -3.34 -5.83 22.19
CA VAL A 121 -2.31 -6.85 22.51
C VAL A 121 -1.36 -6.34 23.60
N PHE A 122 -1.09 -5.05 23.63
CA PHE A 122 -0.26 -4.37 24.65
C PHE A 122 -1.09 -3.87 25.85
N HIS A 123 -2.36 -4.28 25.98
CA HIS A 123 -3.30 -3.84 27.02
C HIS A 123 -3.55 -2.33 27.03
N VAL A 124 -3.35 -1.65 25.91
CA VAL A 124 -3.67 -0.22 25.77
C VAL A 124 -5.11 -0.07 25.29
N SER A 125 -5.88 0.72 26.06
CA SER A 125 -7.29 0.97 25.74
C SER A 125 -7.45 1.68 24.37
N LYS A 126 -8.42 1.22 23.57
CA LYS A 126 -8.80 1.84 22.30
C LYS A 126 -9.17 3.32 22.42
N TYR A 127 -9.71 3.73 23.58
CA TYR A 127 -10.07 5.12 23.86
C TYR A 127 -8.86 6.05 24.00
N ILE A 128 -7.67 5.50 24.16
CA ILE A 128 -6.40 6.24 24.21
C ILE A 128 -5.66 6.07 22.88
N SER A 129 -5.53 4.83 22.40
CA SER A 129 -4.73 4.50 21.22
C SER A 129 -5.27 5.15 19.94
N VAL A 130 -6.58 5.10 19.72
CA VAL A 130 -7.20 5.64 18.49
C VAL A 130 -7.10 7.15 18.40
N PRO A 131 -7.46 7.96 19.42
CA PRO A 131 -7.27 9.41 19.37
C PRO A 131 -5.80 9.82 19.24
N LEU A 132 -4.89 9.11 19.90
CA LEU A 132 -3.46 9.38 19.80
C LEU A 132 -2.94 9.14 18.38
N ALA A 133 -3.33 8.02 17.77
CA ALA A 133 -3.00 7.71 16.40
C ALA A 133 -3.59 8.74 15.41
N ALA A 134 -4.85 9.14 15.61
CA ALA A 134 -5.48 10.16 14.78
C ALA A 134 -4.75 11.50 14.84
N ILE A 135 -4.34 11.94 16.04
CA ILE A 135 -3.55 13.16 16.21
C ILE A 135 -2.17 13.02 15.55
N ALA A 136 -1.51 11.88 15.72
CA ALA A 136 -0.19 11.63 15.12
C ALA A 136 -0.27 11.66 13.58
N VAL A 137 -1.24 10.99 12.98
CA VAL A 137 -1.47 10.99 11.53
C VAL A 137 -1.83 12.39 11.03
N TRP A 138 -2.74 13.09 11.73
CA TRP A 138 -3.09 14.47 11.39
C TRP A 138 -1.87 15.39 11.40
N PHE A 139 -1.04 15.28 12.43
CA PHE A 139 0.18 16.09 12.54
C PHE A 139 1.17 15.78 11.41
N LEU A 140 1.35 14.50 11.10
CA LEU A 140 2.23 14.04 10.03
C LEU A 140 1.77 14.55 8.65
N VAL A 141 0.46 14.48 8.37
CA VAL A 141 -0.10 14.83 7.06
C VAL A 141 -0.24 16.34 6.89
N VAL A 142 -0.74 17.05 7.92
CA VAL A 142 -1.04 18.49 7.83
C VAL A 142 0.17 19.37 8.06
N LYS A 143 1.06 18.98 8.97
CA LYS A 143 2.26 19.73 9.35
C LYS A 143 3.55 19.18 8.77
N GLY A 144 3.55 17.92 8.34
CA GLY A 144 4.72 17.29 7.73
C GLY A 144 5.06 17.88 6.36
N THR A 145 6.33 18.04 6.08
CA THR A 145 6.79 18.32 4.72
C THR A 145 6.82 17.02 3.92
N TYR A 146 6.61 17.10 2.60
CA TYR A 146 6.66 15.93 1.72
C TYR A 146 7.88 15.03 1.98
N ARG A 147 9.07 15.63 2.07
CA ARG A 147 10.33 14.89 2.33
C ARG A 147 10.37 14.21 3.69
N PHE A 148 9.76 14.83 4.70
CA PHE A 148 9.70 14.23 6.05
C PHE A 148 8.72 13.06 6.06
N THR A 149 7.53 13.24 5.50
CA THR A 149 6.50 12.21 5.39
C THR A 149 6.99 11.01 4.58
N GLU A 150 7.66 11.24 3.45
CA GLU A 150 8.30 10.21 2.63
C GLU A 150 9.32 9.38 3.43
N LYS A 151 10.20 10.03 4.19
CA LYS A 151 11.18 9.32 5.03
C LYS A 151 10.53 8.46 6.11
N VAL A 152 9.48 8.99 6.76
CA VAL A 152 8.73 8.26 7.78
C VAL A 152 8.11 7.01 7.16
N PHE A 153 7.44 7.13 6.01
CA PHE A 153 6.84 5.97 5.33
C PHE A 153 7.89 4.95 4.85
N LEU A 154 9.03 5.40 4.34
CA LEU A 154 10.12 4.49 3.97
C LEU A 154 10.66 3.70 5.16
N ILE A 155 10.78 4.34 6.34
CA ILE A 155 11.20 3.65 7.57
C ILE A 155 10.13 2.61 7.95
N PHE A 156 8.84 2.96 7.91
CA PHE A 156 7.77 2.02 8.21
C PHE A 156 7.67 0.88 7.19
N SER A 157 7.98 1.13 5.91
CA SER A 157 8.01 0.08 4.88
C SER A 157 9.03 -1.03 5.20
N VAL A 158 10.07 -0.76 6.00
CA VAL A 158 11.02 -1.78 6.45
C VAL A 158 10.32 -2.85 7.32
N PHE A 159 9.28 -2.47 8.07
CA PHE A 159 8.52 -3.43 8.87
C PHE A 159 7.78 -4.47 8.01
N LEU A 160 7.52 -4.18 6.72
CA LEU A 160 6.94 -5.17 5.80
C LEU A 160 7.86 -6.39 5.61
N LEU A 161 9.16 -6.25 5.85
CA LEU A 161 10.07 -7.40 5.84
C LEU A 161 9.72 -8.43 6.92
N SER A 162 9.00 -8.01 7.97
CA SER A 162 8.50 -8.94 8.99
C SER A 162 7.57 -10.01 8.43
N TYR A 163 6.85 -9.73 7.33
CA TYR A 163 6.03 -10.74 6.66
C TYR A 163 6.86 -11.86 6.06
N VAL A 164 8.02 -11.53 5.47
CA VAL A 164 8.94 -12.53 4.92
C VAL A 164 9.49 -13.40 6.06
N VAL A 165 9.89 -12.77 7.17
CA VAL A 165 10.36 -13.48 8.36
C VAL A 165 9.26 -14.39 8.92
N SER A 166 8.03 -13.87 9.05
CA SER A 166 6.89 -14.63 9.52
C SER A 166 6.54 -15.81 8.62
N ALA A 167 6.60 -15.62 7.29
CA ALA A 167 6.37 -16.69 6.32
C ALA A 167 7.41 -17.82 6.44
N VAL A 168 8.69 -17.48 6.63
CA VAL A 168 9.76 -18.47 6.84
C VAL A 168 9.57 -19.19 8.18
N MET A 169 9.20 -18.46 9.24
CA MET A 169 8.99 -19.04 10.58
C MET A 169 7.76 -19.95 10.63
N ALA A 170 6.75 -19.68 9.82
CA ALA A 170 5.53 -20.49 9.73
C ALA A 170 5.81 -21.89 9.15
N LYS A 171 6.98 -22.12 8.54
CA LYS A 171 7.38 -23.41 7.92
C LYS A 171 6.26 -23.99 7.04
N PRO A 172 5.81 -23.26 6.01
CA PRO A 172 4.71 -23.72 5.17
C PRO A 172 5.04 -25.04 4.48
N ASP A 173 4.05 -25.88 4.28
CA ASP A 173 4.21 -27.09 3.49
C ASP A 173 4.22 -26.74 1.99
N TRP A 174 5.41 -26.73 1.41
CA TRP A 174 5.60 -26.38 0.00
C TRP A 174 4.94 -27.39 -0.96
N SER A 175 4.70 -28.64 -0.51
CA SER A 175 4.02 -29.64 -1.32
C SER A 175 2.51 -29.36 -1.41
N GLU A 176 1.89 -28.92 -0.32
CA GLU A 176 0.50 -28.49 -0.32
C GLU A 176 0.29 -27.21 -1.15
N ILE A 177 1.21 -26.24 -1.02
CA ILE A 177 1.16 -25.00 -1.82
C ILE A 177 1.24 -25.29 -3.31
N GLY A 178 2.07 -26.26 -3.72
CA GLY A 178 2.22 -26.63 -5.13
C GLY A 178 1.02 -27.37 -5.71
N ASN A 179 0.16 -27.94 -4.87
CA ASN A 179 -1.02 -28.71 -5.25
C ASN A 179 -2.34 -27.93 -5.07
N ALA A 180 -2.29 -26.72 -4.51
CA ALA A 180 -3.43 -25.84 -4.27
C ALA A 180 -3.69 -24.90 -5.44
#